data_a5cfb63bfcac225bb5dddf39fb3437e8
#
_entry.id   a5cfb63bfcac225bb5dddf39fb3437e8
#
_cell.length_a   1.000
_cell.length_b   1.000
_cell.length_c   1.000
_cell.angle_alpha   90.00
_cell.angle_beta   90.00
_cell.angle_gamma   90.00
#
_symmetry.space_group_name_H-M   'P 1'
#
loop_
_entity.id
_entity.type
_entity.pdbx_description
1 polymer ?
#
loop_
_entity_poly.entity_id
_entity_poly.type
_entity_poly.pdbx_seq_one_letter_code
_entity_poly.pdbx_strand_id
1 'polypeptide(L)'
;ERAEPKLLRLKEIYLNTLEAMKTNPAAYCRGFSCESELSADKINELKQKVEDAYDGITVTTSYEEAGNDADLIIEAIAEDPKQKIAFYQELAKHIPEKTIIATNSSTMLPSAFAQYTGRPEKYLALHFANEIWRNNTAEIMGHPDTGQEYYDAVCKFAENINMIPLK
;
A
#
# COMPACT_ATOMS: atom_id res chain seq x y z
N GLU A 1 -5.56 18.78 0.66
CA GLU A 1 -5.24 19.48 1.93
C GLU A 1 -4.99 18.55 3.13
N ARG A 2 -5.59 17.34 3.21
CA ARG A 2 -5.39 16.42 4.35
C ARG A 2 -4.29 15.38 4.13
N ALA A 3 -3.93 15.08 2.90
CA ALA A 3 -2.94 14.06 2.58
C ALA A 3 -1.50 14.57 2.76
N GLU A 4 -1.18 15.75 2.26
CA GLU A 4 0.16 16.32 2.28
C GLU A 4 0.82 16.38 3.68
N PRO A 5 0.15 16.86 4.74
CA PRO A 5 0.75 16.84 6.08
C PRO A 5 1.04 15.42 6.60
N LYS A 6 0.22 14.44 6.20
CA LYS A 6 0.45 13.03 6.59
C LYS A 6 1.64 12.43 5.84
N LEU A 7 1.77 12.74 4.55
CA LEU A 7 2.90 12.31 3.73
C LEU A 7 4.22 12.91 4.25
N LEU A 8 4.23 14.19 4.57
CA LEU A 8 5.39 14.86 5.18
C LEU A 8 5.77 14.22 6.51
N ARG A 9 4.80 14.00 7.39
CA ARG A 9 5.04 13.33 8.67
C ARG A 9 5.60 11.90 8.48
N LEU A 10 5.08 11.15 7.51
CA LEU A 10 5.57 9.80 7.21
C LEU A 10 7.02 9.84 6.73
N LYS A 11 7.36 10.76 5.81
CA LYS A 11 8.72 11.01 5.37
C LYS A 11 9.66 11.25 6.55
N GLU A 12 9.28 12.15 7.46
CA GLU A 12 10.08 12.45 8.67
C GLU A 12 10.29 11.22 9.55
N ILE A 13 9.25 10.39 9.75
CA ILE A 13 9.36 9.15 10.52
C ILE A 13 10.41 8.22 9.90
N TYR A 14 10.38 8.02 8.58
CA TYR A 14 11.35 7.18 7.89
C TYR A 14 12.76 7.72 7.99
N LEU A 15 12.96 9.03 7.73
CA LEU A 15 14.28 9.66 7.80
C LEU A 15 14.88 9.59 9.21
N ASN A 16 14.07 9.86 10.24
CA ASN A 16 14.50 9.81 11.65
C ASN A 16 14.80 8.37 12.09
N THR A 17 14.00 7.39 11.65
CA THR A 17 14.26 5.98 11.97
C THR A 17 15.57 5.51 11.34
N LEU A 18 15.80 5.82 10.07
CA LEU A 18 17.04 5.49 9.38
C LEU A 18 18.27 6.18 10.03
N GLU A 19 18.14 7.43 10.46
CA GLU A 19 19.24 8.12 11.16
C GLU A 19 19.54 7.45 12.51
N ALA A 20 18.51 7.09 13.27
CA ALA A 20 18.67 6.40 14.55
C ALA A 20 19.36 5.02 14.41
N MET A 21 19.20 4.34 13.27
CA MET A 21 19.88 3.07 12.99
C MET A 21 21.40 3.16 12.98
N LYS A 22 21.98 4.36 12.75
CA LYS A 22 23.45 4.55 12.77
C LYS A 22 24.08 4.35 14.15
N THR A 23 23.31 4.57 15.22
CA THR A 23 23.81 4.56 16.60
C THR A 23 23.05 3.67 17.54
N ASN A 24 21.85 3.22 17.17
CA ASN A 24 20.99 2.41 18.02
C ASN A 24 20.67 1.06 17.32
N PRO A 25 21.29 -0.04 17.75
CA PRO A 25 21.03 -1.37 17.17
C PRO A 25 19.58 -1.87 17.32
N ALA A 26 18.82 -1.30 18.25
CA ALA A 26 17.41 -1.63 18.43
C ALA A 26 16.48 -0.86 17.48
N ALA A 27 16.97 0.20 16.85
CA ALA A 27 16.24 0.93 15.84
C ALA A 27 16.42 0.25 14.48
N TYR A 28 15.34 -0.11 13.82
CA TYR A 28 15.39 -0.57 12.44
C TYR A 28 14.06 -0.31 11.73
N CYS A 29 14.15 -0.13 10.42
CA CYS A 29 13.04 0.21 9.55
C CYS A 29 12.75 -0.96 8.61
N ARG A 30 11.91 -1.88 9.03
CA ARG A 30 11.60 -3.13 8.31
C ARG A 30 10.98 -2.89 6.94
N GLY A 31 10.24 -1.80 6.77
CA GLY A 31 9.69 -1.43 5.48
C GLY A 31 10.75 -1.05 4.42
N PHE A 32 12.00 -0.79 4.84
CA PHE A 32 13.11 -0.48 3.91
C PHE A 32 14.15 -1.59 3.82
N SER A 33 14.38 -2.31 4.92
CA SER A 33 15.36 -3.40 4.95
C SER A 33 14.97 -4.44 6.00
N CYS A 34 15.14 -5.70 5.64
CA CYS A 34 15.03 -6.82 6.58
C CYS A 34 16.31 -6.98 7.41
N GLU A 35 17.40 -6.27 7.08
CA GLU A 35 18.65 -6.30 7.80
C GLU A 35 18.63 -5.30 8.97
N SER A 36 19.06 -5.76 10.14
CA SER A 36 19.12 -4.93 11.36
C SER A 36 20.38 -4.07 11.43
N GLU A 37 21.42 -4.46 10.72
CA GLU A 37 22.70 -3.75 10.68
C GLU A 37 22.99 -3.28 9.26
N LEU A 38 22.97 -1.97 9.06
CA LEU A 38 23.25 -1.33 7.78
C LEU A 38 24.48 -0.45 7.88
N SER A 39 25.31 -0.43 6.83
CA SER A 39 26.40 0.55 6.73
C SER A 39 25.85 1.98 6.64
N ALA A 40 26.67 2.95 7.03
CA ALA A 40 26.30 4.38 6.92
C ALA A 40 25.94 4.77 5.48
N ASP A 41 26.66 4.23 4.50
CA ASP A 41 26.39 4.48 3.08
C ASP A 41 25.05 3.90 2.65
N LYS A 42 24.71 2.69 3.11
CA LYS A 42 23.41 2.08 2.83
C LYS A 42 22.26 2.86 3.46
N ILE A 43 22.44 3.36 4.69
CA ILE A 43 21.45 4.22 5.34
C ILE A 43 21.26 5.52 4.54
N ASN A 44 22.33 6.12 4.05
CA ASN A 44 22.23 7.34 3.23
C ASN A 44 21.52 7.06 1.89
N GLU A 45 21.79 5.92 1.23
CA GLU A 45 21.07 5.49 0.03
C GLU A 45 19.57 5.35 0.31
N LEU A 46 19.19 4.71 1.43
CA LEU A 46 17.80 4.53 1.81
C LEU A 46 17.12 5.87 2.15
N LYS A 47 17.84 6.80 2.78
CA LYS A 47 17.32 8.17 3.01
C LYS A 47 17.03 8.89 1.70
N GLN A 48 17.93 8.78 0.71
CA GLN A 48 17.67 9.35 -0.62
C GLN A 48 16.41 8.73 -1.26
N LYS A 49 16.22 7.42 -1.15
CA LYS A 49 14.99 6.78 -1.63
C LYS A 49 13.70 7.31 -0.96
N VAL A 50 13.77 7.69 0.32
CA VAL A 50 12.63 8.34 1.01
C VAL A 50 12.33 9.70 0.41
N GLU A 51 13.37 10.50 0.14
CA GLU A 51 13.20 11.81 -0.51
C GLU A 51 12.62 11.66 -1.91
N ASP A 52 13.21 10.79 -2.73
CA ASP A 52 12.78 10.55 -4.11
C ASP A 52 11.32 10.04 -4.16
N ALA A 53 10.95 9.14 -3.23
CA ALA A 53 9.59 8.64 -3.14
C ALA A 53 8.59 9.74 -2.76
N TYR A 54 8.95 10.61 -1.82
CA TYR A 54 8.10 11.73 -1.42
C TYR A 54 7.90 12.71 -2.58
N ASP A 55 8.96 13.05 -3.29
CA ASP A 55 8.93 13.97 -4.43
C ASP A 55 8.18 13.39 -5.63
N GLY A 56 8.14 12.06 -5.75
CA GLY A 56 7.40 11.34 -6.80
C GLY A 56 5.91 11.18 -6.55
N ILE A 57 5.38 11.53 -5.36
CA ILE A 57 3.96 11.39 -5.05
C ILE A 57 3.14 12.53 -5.66
N THR A 58 2.17 12.19 -6.49
CA THR A 58 1.16 13.13 -6.96
C THR A 58 -0.10 13.01 -6.11
N VAL A 59 -0.58 14.14 -5.56
CA VAL A 59 -1.84 14.21 -4.81
C VAL A 59 -2.90 14.82 -5.70
N THR A 60 -3.96 14.06 -5.98
CA THR A 60 -5.07 14.51 -6.83
C THR A 60 -6.43 14.13 -6.22
N THR A 61 -7.48 14.81 -6.64
CA THR A 61 -8.88 14.46 -6.36
C THR A 61 -9.60 13.88 -7.58
N SER A 62 -8.88 13.76 -8.71
CA SER A 62 -9.41 13.19 -9.94
C SER A 62 -9.17 11.68 -9.99
N TYR A 63 -10.25 10.91 -10.14
CA TYR A 63 -10.15 9.47 -10.37
C TYR A 63 -9.45 9.15 -11.69
N GLU A 64 -9.71 9.95 -12.73
CA GLU A 64 -9.10 9.77 -14.04
C GLU A 64 -7.59 9.98 -13.98
N GLU A 65 -7.13 11.07 -13.34
CA GLU A 65 -5.70 11.34 -13.18
C GLU A 65 -5.00 10.27 -12.34
N ALA A 66 -5.62 9.85 -11.24
CA ALA A 66 -5.05 8.82 -10.37
C ALA A 66 -5.05 7.42 -10.98
N GLY A 67 -6.06 7.12 -11.81
CA GLY A 67 -6.33 5.77 -12.30
C GLY A 67 -5.86 5.46 -13.71
N ASN A 68 -5.53 6.47 -14.52
CA ASN A 68 -5.35 6.36 -15.97
C ASN A 68 -4.41 5.23 -16.45
N ASP A 69 -3.36 4.91 -15.70
CA ASP A 69 -2.42 3.84 -16.03
C ASP A 69 -2.07 2.96 -14.80
N ALA A 70 -2.93 2.96 -13.80
CA ALA A 70 -2.67 2.22 -12.57
C ALA A 70 -2.66 0.71 -12.80
N ASP A 71 -1.64 0.03 -12.32
CA ASP A 71 -1.57 -1.44 -12.26
C ASP A 71 -2.24 -1.98 -10.99
N LEU A 72 -2.12 -1.24 -9.87
CA LEU A 72 -2.70 -1.58 -8.58
C LEU A 72 -3.26 -0.32 -7.91
N ILE A 73 -4.48 -0.42 -7.42
CA ILE A 73 -5.10 0.61 -6.57
C ILE A 73 -5.33 0.00 -5.19
N ILE A 74 -4.83 0.68 -4.14
CA ILE A 74 -5.05 0.31 -2.75
C ILE A 74 -6.07 1.27 -2.15
N GLU A 75 -7.25 0.76 -1.85
CA GLU A 75 -8.34 1.51 -1.23
C GLU A 75 -8.16 1.53 0.28
N ALA A 76 -8.19 2.72 0.86
CA ALA A 76 -8.08 2.96 2.30
C ALA A 76 -9.05 4.06 2.76
N ILE A 77 -10.28 4.03 2.25
CA ILE A 77 -11.35 4.97 2.67
C ILE A 77 -12.02 4.52 3.98
N ALA A 78 -12.99 5.31 4.44
CA ALA A 78 -13.71 5.01 5.68
C ALA A 78 -14.37 3.60 5.67
N GLU A 79 -14.40 2.95 6.83
CA GLU A 79 -15.05 1.65 7.05
C GLU A 79 -16.59 1.81 7.06
N ASP A 80 -17.15 2.28 5.95
CA ASP A 80 -18.58 2.43 5.71
C ASP A 80 -18.98 1.73 4.42
N PRO A 81 -19.86 0.71 4.47
CA PRO A 81 -20.20 -0.08 3.30
C PRO A 81 -20.80 0.75 2.15
N LYS A 82 -21.62 1.76 2.48
CA LYS A 82 -22.26 2.58 1.43
C LYS A 82 -21.24 3.46 0.72
N GLN A 83 -20.30 4.02 1.47
CA GLN A 83 -19.23 4.82 0.89
C GLN A 83 -18.31 3.96 0.02
N LYS A 84 -17.95 2.75 0.49
CA LYS A 84 -17.11 1.81 -0.29
C LYS A 84 -17.79 1.39 -1.59
N ILE A 85 -19.07 1.05 -1.56
CA ILE A 85 -19.84 0.67 -2.76
C ILE A 85 -19.85 1.83 -3.77
N ALA A 86 -20.19 3.04 -3.32
CA ALA A 86 -20.22 4.21 -4.19
C ALA A 86 -18.85 4.52 -4.79
N PHE A 87 -17.79 4.39 -3.97
CA PHE A 87 -16.41 4.56 -4.41
C PHE A 87 -16.02 3.56 -5.49
N TYR A 88 -16.27 2.27 -5.29
CA TYR A 88 -15.90 1.24 -6.27
C TYR A 88 -16.66 1.40 -7.58
N GLN A 89 -17.95 1.71 -7.52
CA GLN A 89 -18.77 1.94 -8.71
C GLN A 89 -18.32 3.17 -9.52
N GLU A 90 -17.83 4.20 -8.84
CA GLU A 90 -17.27 5.37 -9.51
C GLU A 90 -15.88 5.07 -10.05
N LEU A 91 -14.99 4.52 -9.23
CA LEU A 91 -13.62 4.17 -9.60
C LEU A 91 -13.55 3.29 -10.86
N ALA A 92 -14.44 2.30 -10.95
CA ALA A 92 -14.48 1.36 -12.06
C ALA A 92 -14.65 2.01 -13.46
N LYS A 93 -15.17 3.24 -13.50
CA LYS A 93 -15.37 4.00 -14.75
C LYS A 93 -14.08 4.67 -15.27
N HIS A 94 -13.08 4.83 -14.41
CA HIS A 94 -11.90 5.67 -14.64
C HIS A 94 -10.58 4.88 -14.70
N ILE A 95 -10.61 3.58 -14.52
CA ILE A 95 -9.40 2.75 -14.43
C ILE A 95 -9.33 1.72 -15.56
N PRO A 96 -8.11 1.41 -16.07
CA PRO A 96 -7.91 0.39 -17.08
C PRO A 96 -8.39 -0.99 -16.65
N GLU A 97 -8.70 -1.84 -17.62
CA GLU A 97 -9.10 -3.23 -17.35
C GLU A 97 -8.00 -4.04 -16.64
N LYS A 98 -6.73 -3.71 -16.89
CA LYS A 98 -5.57 -4.38 -16.25
C LYS A 98 -5.50 -4.18 -14.73
N THR A 99 -6.11 -3.10 -14.22
CA THR A 99 -5.93 -2.65 -12.84
C THR A 99 -6.48 -3.63 -11.81
N ILE A 100 -5.63 -4.03 -10.86
CA ILE A 100 -6.04 -4.77 -9.66
C ILE A 100 -6.51 -3.77 -8.61
N ILE A 101 -7.59 -4.10 -7.90
CA ILE A 101 -8.07 -3.30 -6.78
C ILE A 101 -7.86 -4.09 -5.48
N ALA A 102 -7.17 -3.50 -4.53
CA ALA A 102 -6.97 -4.07 -3.20
C ALA A 102 -7.60 -3.18 -2.13
N THR A 103 -8.32 -3.77 -1.18
CA THR A 103 -8.82 -3.03 -0.01
C THR A 103 -7.89 -3.19 1.18
N ASN A 104 -7.62 -2.09 1.89
CA ASN A 104 -6.89 -2.12 3.16
C ASN A 104 -7.84 -2.22 4.36
N SER A 105 -9.08 -2.67 4.16
CA SER A 105 -10.06 -2.84 5.21
C SER A 105 -9.62 -3.86 6.25
N SER A 106 -9.76 -3.52 7.53
CA SER A 106 -9.43 -4.40 8.66
C SER A 106 -10.57 -5.35 9.04
N THR A 107 -11.82 -5.01 8.69
CA THR A 107 -13.01 -5.65 9.27
C THR A 107 -14.02 -6.12 8.24
N MET A 108 -13.92 -5.69 7.00
CA MET A 108 -14.88 -5.99 5.95
C MET A 108 -14.33 -7.03 4.97
N LEU A 109 -15.11 -8.07 4.73
CA LEU A 109 -14.73 -9.15 3.82
C LEU A 109 -14.73 -8.66 2.35
N PRO A 110 -13.69 -9.00 1.57
CA PRO A 110 -13.64 -8.65 0.15
C PRO A 110 -14.88 -9.13 -0.64
N SER A 111 -15.40 -10.32 -0.33
CA SER A 111 -16.59 -10.88 -0.98
C SER A 111 -17.82 -9.99 -0.91
N ALA A 112 -17.93 -9.12 0.09
CA ALA A 112 -19.05 -8.20 0.24
C ALA A 112 -19.05 -7.07 -0.81
N PHE A 113 -17.89 -6.77 -1.39
CA PHE A 113 -17.72 -5.62 -2.28
C PHE A 113 -17.31 -5.99 -3.70
N ALA A 114 -16.81 -7.19 -3.94
CA ALA A 114 -16.25 -7.64 -5.21
C ALA A 114 -17.13 -7.30 -6.42
N GLN A 115 -18.43 -7.56 -6.33
CA GLN A 115 -19.40 -7.29 -7.41
C GLN A 115 -19.51 -5.80 -7.80
N TYR A 116 -19.18 -4.88 -6.89
CA TYR A 116 -19.28 -3.44 -7.13
C TYR A 116 -18.05 -2.85 -7.80
N THR A 117 -16.98 -3.60 -7.88
CA THR A 117 -15.72 -3.18 -8.51
C THR A 117 -15.73 -3.29 -10.03
N GLY A 118 -16.73 -4.02 -10.61
CA GLY A 118 -16.80 -4.33 -12.04
C GLY A 118 -15.75 -5.34 -12.51
N ARG A 119 -14.89 -5.83 -11.61
CA ARG A 119 -13.81 -6.80 -11.87
C ARG A 119 -13.54 -7.69 -10.66
N PRO A 120 -14.52 -8.51 -10.24
CA PRO A 120 -14.42 -9.30 -9.04
C PRO A 120 -13.17 -10.20 -9.01
N GLU A 121 -12.75 -10.73 -10.16
CA GLU A 121 -11.56 -11.56 -10.28
C GLU A 121 -10.26 -10.82 -9.96
N LYS A 122 -10.24 -9.49 -10.09
CA LYS A 122 -9.09 -8.60 -9.82
C LYS A 122 -9.23 -7.82 -8.51
N TYR A 123 -10.09 -8.30 -7.61
CA TYR A 123 -10.33 -7.66 -6.32
C TYR A 123 -10.00 -8.60 -5.16
N LEU A 124 -9.29 -8.06 -4.16
CA LEU A 124 -8.89 -8.81 -2.96
C LEU A 124 -8.56 -7.84 -1.81
N ALA A 125 -8.24 -8.37 -0.62
CA ALA A 125 -7.69 -7.55 0.45
C ALA A 125 -6.16 -7.54 0.42
N LEU A 126 -5.59 -6.38 0.73
CA LEU A 126 -4.19 -6.16 1.06
C LEU A 126 -4.17 -5.27 2.29
N HIS A 127 -4.24 -5.91 3.46
CA HIS A 127 -4.33 -5.22 4.74
C HIS A 127 -2.95 -5.11 5.38
N PHE A 128 -2.49 -3.89 5.60
CA PHE A 128 -1.21 -3.62 6.24
C PHE A 128 -1.36 -3.49 7.76
N ALA A 129 -0.38 -4.02 8.49
CA ALA A 129 -0.28 -3.75 9.91
C ALA A 129 -0.06 -2.25 10.18
N ASN A 130 -0.53 -1.78 11.32
CA ASN A 130 -0.25 -0.41 11.75
C ASN A 130 1.26 -0.18 11.91
N GLU A 131 1.70 1.06 11.64
CA GLU A 131 3.12 1.42 11.69
C GLU A 131 3.98 0.53 10.77
N ILE A 132 3.66 0.52 9.47
CA ILE A 132 4.31 -0.33 8.45
C ILE A 132 5.84 -0.22 8.42
N TRP A 133 6.40 0.89 8.89
CA TRP A 133 7.86 1.06 9.05
C TRP A 133 8.46 0.17 10.14
N ARG A 134 7.64 -0.36 11.06
CA ARG A 134 8.03 -1.30 12.12
C ARG A 134 7.47 -2.69 11.89
N ASN A 135 6.22 -2.76 11.47
CA ASN A 135 5.44 -4.00 11.34
C ASN A 135 5.25 -4.31 9.86
N ASN A 136 6.22 -4.96 9.26
CA ASN A 136 6.24 -5.24 7.82
C ASN A 136 5.42 -6.47 7.44
N THR A 137 4.20 -6.59 7.94
CA THR A 137 3.27 -7.64 7.55
C THR A 137 2.15 -7.09 6.66
N ALA A 138 1.75 -7.88 5.68
CA ALA A 138 0.63 -7.61 4.79
C ALA A 138 -0.25 -8.86 4.71
N GLU A 139 -1.47 -8.78 5.21
CA GLU A 139 -2.46 -9.84 5.12
C GLU A 139 -3.13 -9.79 3.74
N ILE A 140 -3.01 -10.87 2.98
CA ILE A 140 -3.56 -10.95 1.62
C ILE A 140 -4.68 -11.96 1.61
N MET A 141 -5.90 -11.50 1.42
CA MET A 141 -7.10 -12.34 1.48
C MET A 141 -7.90 -12.20 0.19
N GLY A 142 -8.03 -13.31 -0.53
CA GLY A 142 -8.93 -13.41 -1.67
C GLY A 142 -10.38 -13.65 -1.25
N HIS A 143 -11.25 -13.79 -2.24
CA HIS A 143 -12.61 -14.28 -2.13
C HIS A 143 -12.84 -15.35 -3.23
N PRO A 144 -13.97 -16.06 -3.27
CA PRO A 144 -14.18 -17.19 -4.18
C PRO A 144 -13.92 -16.91 -5.67
N ASP A 145 -14.14 -15.66 -6.11
CA ASP A 145 -13.97 -15.27 -7.50
C ASP A 145 -12.62 -14.61 -7.78
N THR A 146 -11.75 -14.43 -6.78
CA THR A 146 -10.42 -13.84 -6.99
C THR A 146 -9.57 -14.74 -7.88
N GLY A 147 -9.07 -14.22 -9.00
CA GLY A 147 -8.15 -14.94 -9.88
C GLY A 147 -6.80 -15.18 -9.20
N GLN A 148 -6.30 -16.42 -9.29
CA GLN A 148 -5.04 -16.81 -8.65
C GLN A 148 -3.85 -15.95 -9.12
N GLU A 149 -3.82 -15.60 -10.39
CA GLU A 149 -2.77 -14.75 -10.97
C GLU A 149 -2.72 -13.36 -10.33
N TYR A 150 -3.88 -12.77 -10.02
CA TYR A 150 -3.96 -11.45 -9.36
C TYR A 150 -3.61 -11.54 -7.88
N TYR A 151 -4.00 -12.63 -7.23
CA TYR A 151 -3.59 -12.93 -5.86
C TYR A 151 -2.06 -13.04 -5.76
N ASP A 152 -1.44 -13.80 -6.66
CA ASP A 152 0.01 -13.99 -6.70
C ASP A 152 0.75 -12.68 -7.03
N ALA A 153 0.19 -11.86 -7.93
CA ALA A 153 0.73 -10.55 -8.26
C ALA A 153 0.76 -9.61 -7.04
N VAL A 154 -0.31 -9.60 -6.22
CA VAL A 154 -0.36 -8.78 -5.00
C VAL A 154 0.58 -9.32 -3.93
N CYS A 155 0.73 -10.66 -3.79
CA CYS A 155 1.74 -11.25 -2.92
C CYS A 155 3.15 -10.79 -3.35
N LYS A 156 3.44 -10.83 -4.63
CA LYS A 156 4.73 -10.39 -5.17
C LYS A 156 4.97 -8.89 -4.97
N PHE A 157 3.93 -8.08 -5.15
CA PHE A 157 4.00 -6.65 -4.83
C PHE A 157 4.37 -6.43 -3.35
N ALA A 158 3.71 -7.12 -2.42
CA ALA A 158 4.01 -7.01 -0.99
C ALA A 158 5.47 -7.37 -0.68
N GLU A 159 5.99 -8.48 -1.26
CA GLU A 159 7.41 -8.86 -1.14
C GLU A 159 8.35 -7.77 -1.67
N ASN A 160 8.04 -7.20 -2.83
CA ASN A 160 8.88 -6.18 -3.48
C ASN A 160 8.99 -4.89 -2.67
N ILE A 161 7.99 -4.59 -1.84
CA ILE A 161 8.02 -3.45 -0.91
C ILE A 161 8.48 -3.85 0.51
N ASN A 162 9.17 -4.98 0.65
CA ASN A 162 9.69 -5.53 1.91
C ASN A 162 8.62 -5.86 2.97
N MET A 163 7.39 -6.13 2.55
CA MET A 163 6.37 -6.69 3.42
C MET A 163 6.43 -8.22 3.41
N ILE A 164 6.04 -8.82 4.51
CA ILE A 164 5.88 -10.27 4.64
C ILE A 164 4.41 -10.59 4.34
N PRO A 165 4.10 -11.23 3.20
CA PRO A 165 2.74 -11.59 2.89
C PRO A 165 2.24 -12.72 3.80
N LEU A 166 1.14 -12.48 4.50
CA LEU A 166 0.39 -13.48 5.24
C LEU A 166 -0.80 -13.92 4.37
N LYS A 167 -0.81 -15.21 4.03
CA LYS A 167 -1.79 -15.83 3.12
C LYS A 167 -2.87 -16.56 3.88
#